data_cfa9a729e1e222192e7af5950b63c37f
#
_entry.id   cfa9a729e1e222192e7af5950b63c37f
#
_cell.length_a   1.000
_cell.length_b   1.000
_cell.length_c   1.000
_cell.angle_alpha   90.00
_cell.angle_beta   90.00
_cell.angle_gamma   90.00
#
_symmetry.space_group_name_H-M   'P 1'
#
loop_
_entity.id
_entity.type
_entity.pdbx_description
1 polymer ?
#
loop_
_entity_poly.entity_id
_entity_poly.type
_entity_poly.pdbx_seq_one_letter_code
_entity_poly.pdbx_strand_id
1 'polypeptide(L)'
;LRVVDQHTAELYQAPTPHFKLESCLRYGMLEDGTIELTVECIPHAKTFTNGYIGLFWASYIHHPESLDIHFKGRESGRKSGARWIRGITPRHGVFSTHLAADDDRTFPHEDDFPLTLVFNCSNFRYTEPWYYGVSHGMALVLMFRAQDRIRLTQSPSGGGKGNPAWDFQWL
;
A
#
# COMPACT_ATOMS: atom_id res chain seq x y z
N LEU A 1 -11.63 -18.29 4.12
CA LEU A 1 -12.02 -17.95 2.76
C LEU A 1 -13.48 -18.35 2.54
N ARG A 2 -14.27 -17.43 2.03
CA ARG A 2 -15.67 -17.65 1.67
C ARG A 2 -15.86 -17.18 0.23
N VAL A 3 -16.44 -18.04 -0.61
CA VAL A 3 -16.96 -17.65 -1.93
C VAL A 3 -18.36 -17.10 -1.71
N VAL A 4 -18.59 -15.84 -2.10
CA VAL A 4 -19.89 -15.17 -1.93
C VAL A 4 -20.76 -15.45 -3.15
N ASP A 5 -20.18 -15.28 -4.34
CA ASP A 5 -20.80 -15.55 -5.64
C ASP A 5 -19.74 -15.89 -6.71
N GLN A 6 -20.11 -15.88 -7.98
CA GLN A 6 -19.20 -16.21 -9.10
C GLN A 6 -18.03 -15.24 -9.27
N HIS A 7 -18.16 -14.02 -8.78
CA HIS A 7 -17.20 -12.93 -8.98
C HIS A 7 -16.62 -12.39 -7.67
N THR A 8 -17.10 -12.90 -6.52
CA THR A 8 -16.77 -12.33 -5.21
C THR A 8 -16.27 -13.39 -4.24
N ALA A 9 -15.13 -13.14 -3.64
CA ALA A 9 -14.55 -13.94 -2.56
C ALA A 9 -14.17 -13.07 -1.37
N GLU A 10 -14.24 -13.62 -0.17
CA GLU A 10 -13.89 -12.94 1.08
C GLU A 10 -12.90 -13.75 1.92
N LEU A 11 -11.97 -13.01 2.53
CA LEU A 11 -11.15 -13.48 3.64
C LEU A 11 -11.64 -12.81 4.90
N TYR A 12 -12.29 -13.56 5.75
CA TYR A 12 -12.79 -13.08 7.04
C TYR A 12 -11.87 -13.56 8.16
N GLN A 13 -11.57 -12.65 9.08
CA GLN A 13 -10.86 -12.92 10.32
C GLN A 13 -11.71 -12.42 11.49
N ALA A 14 -12.09 -13.32 12.39
CA ALA A 14 -12.74 -12.96 13.64
C ALA A 14 -11.81 -12.11 14.52
N PRO A 15 -12.36 -11.34 15.50
CA PRO A 15 -11.57 -10.52 16.38
C PRO A 15 -10.42 -11.29 17.02
N THR A 16 -9.20 -10.85 16.77
CA THR A 16 -8.00 -11.52 17.32
C THR A 16 -7.93 -11.39 18.84
N PRO A 17 -7.37 -12.38 19.56
CA PRO A 17 -7.28 -12.31 21.01
C PRO A 17 -6.49 -11.09 21.54
N HIS A 18 -5.47 -10.65 20.79
CA HIS A 18 -4.59 -9.56 21.21
C HIS A 18 -5.15 -8.19 20.79
N PHE A 19 -5.35 -7.97 19.51
CA PHE A 19 -5.78 -6.66 19.01
C PHE A 19 -7.28 -6.42 19.07
N LYS A 20 -8.09 -7.45 19.30
CA LYS A 20 -9.55 -7.35 19.25
C LYS A 20 -10.06 -6.73 17.94
N LEU A 21 -9.31 -6.94 16.88
CA LEU A 21 -9.61 -6.44 15.54
C LEU A 21 -10.26 -7.56 14.73
N GLU A 22 -11.45 -7.31 14.24
CA GLU A 22 -12.12 -8.07 13.20
C GLU A 22 -11.75 -7.48 11.85
N SER A 23 -11.56 -8.32 10.83
CA SER A 23 -11.28 -7.83 9.48
C SER A 23 -11.93 -8.70 8.41
N CYS A 24 -12.33 -8.05 7.33
CA CYS A 24 -12.81 -8.68 6.12
C CYS A 24 -12.15 -8.05 4.89
N LEU A 25 -11.50 -8.88 4.09
CA LEU A 25 -11.01 -8.50 2.77
C LEU A 25 -11.95 -9.11 1.74
N ARG A 26 -12.56 -8.28 0.92
CA ARG A 26 -13.44 -8.69 -0.17
C ARG A 26 -12.76 -8.40 -1.51
N TYR A 27 -12.68 -9.43 -2.34
CA TYR A 27 -12.20 -9.35 -3.71
C TYR A 27 -13.38 -9.52 -4.64
N GLY A 28 -13.65 -8.53 -5.48
CA GLY A 28 -14.69 -8.55 -6.50
C GLY A 28 -14.07 -8.42 -7.89
N MET A 29 -14.42 -9.30 -8.80
CA MET A 29 -14.07 -9.17 -10.22
C MET A 29 -15.16 -8.36 -10.92
N LEU A 30 -14.80 -7.20 -11.44
CA LEU A 30 -15.70 -6.30 -12.16
C LEU A 30 -15.88 -6.76 -13.62
N GLU A 31 -16.91 -6.23 -14.30
CA GLU A 31 -17.24 -6.58 -15.68
C GLU A 31 -16.10 -6.29 -16.68
N ASP A 32 -15.29 -5.28 -16.41
CA ASP A 32 -14.13 -4.91 -17.22
C ASP A 32 -12.88 -5.76 -16.95
N GLY A 33 -12.99 -6.73 -16.05
CA GLY A 33 -11.88 -7.60 -15.62
C GLY A 33 -11.01 -7.02 -14.51
N THR A 34 -11.32 -5.83 -14.02
CA THR A 34 -10.64 -5.23 -12.87
C THR A 34 -10.98 -6.01 -11.59
N ILE A 35 -10.01 -6.17 -10.70
CA ILE A 35 -10.24 -6.74 -9.37
C ILE A 35 -10.31 -5.61 -8.36
N GLU A 36 -11.48 -5.45 -7.75
CA GLU A 36 -11.69 -4.53 -6.64
C GLU A 36 -11.38 -5.21 -5.31
N LEU A 37 -10.58 -4.55 -4.48
CA LEU A 37 -10.31 -4.96 -3.11
C LEU A 37 -10.96 -3.98 -2.14
N THR A 38 -11.86 -4.49 -1.29
CA THR A 38 -12.39 -3.75 -0.14
C THR A 38 -11.83 -4.33 1.15
N VAL A 39 -11.32 -3.46 2.02
CA VAL A 39 -10.83 -3.84 3.34
C VAL A 39 -11.71 -3.18 4.39
N GLU A 40 -12.30 -3.99 5.25
CA GLU A 40 -13.07 -3.54 6.40
C GLU A 40 -12.41 -4.02 7.69
N CYS A 41 -12.26 -3.11 8.66
CA CYS A 41 -11.68 -3.40 9.96
C CYS A 41 -12.56 -2.83 11.07
N ILE A 42 -12.95 -3.68 12.01
CA ILE A 42 -13.82 -3.31 13.14
C ILE A 42 -13.08 -3.58 14.43
N PRO A 43 -12.62 -2.54 15.15
CA PRO A 43 -12.03 -2.71 16.46
C PRO A 43 -13.12 -2.95 17.51
N HIS A 44 -13.05 -4.05 18.23
CA HIS A 44 -13.98 -4.40 19.32
C HIS A 44 -13.49 -3.90 20.69
N ALA A 45 -12.30 -3.30 20.77
CA ALA A 45 -11.74 -2.68 21.99
C ALA A 45 -10.70 -1.63 21.62
N LYS A 46 -10.42 -0.72 22.57
CA LYS A 46 -9.38 0.30 22.43
C LYS A 46 -7.99 -0.30 22.72
N THR A 47 -7.47 -1.08 21.80
CA THR A 47 -6.18 -1.77 21.93
C THR A 47 -5.04 -1.08 21.17
N PHE A 48 -5.35 -0.11 20.34
CA PHE A 48 -4.38 0.66 19.53
C PHE A 48 -4.03 1.94 20.28
N THR A 49 -2.91 1.93 20.99
CA THR A 49 -2.49 3.01 21.91
C THR A 49 -2.27 4.34 21.23
N ASN A 50 -1.81 4.33 19.98
CA ASN A 50 -1.56 5.53 19.20
C ASN A 50 -2.81 6.09 18.50
N GLY A 51 -3.98 5.46 18.71
CA GLY A 51 -5.27 5.98 18.23
C GLY A 51 -5.58 5.72 16.75
N TYR A 52 -4.80 4.89 16.07
CA TYR A 52 -5.04 4.49 14.68
C TYR A 52 -4.72 3.01 14.47
N ILE A 53 -5.20 2.46 13.35
CA ILE A 53 -4.92 1.11 12.89
C ILE A 53 -4.05 1.23 11.64
N GLY A 54 -2.84 0.72 11.72
CA GLY A 54 -1.98 0.57 10.55
C GLY A 54 -2.24 -0.75 9.84
N LEU A 55 -2.62 -0.69 8.57
CA LEU A 55 -2.79 -1.86 7.73
C LEU A 55 -1.75 -1.87 6.62
N PHE A 56 -1.24 -3.05 6.33
CA PHE A 56 -0.26 -3.26 5.29
C PHE A 56 -0.71 -4.40 4.39
N TRP A 57 -0.97 -4.09 3.12
CA TRP A 57 -1.27 -5.09 2.11
C TRP A 57 -0.05 -5.30 1.23
N ALA A 58 0.65 -6.40 1.45
CA ALA A 58 1.88 -6.75 0.76
C ALA A 58 1.59 -7.53 -0.52
N SER A 59 2.12 -7.05 -1.64
CA SER A 59 2.04 -7.69 -2.94
C SER A 59 3.44 -8.02 -3.45
N TYR A 60 3.86 -9.25 -3.25
CA TYR A 60 5.15 -9.73 -3.74
C TYR A 60 5.07 -10.08 -5.22
N ILE A 61 5.90 -9.42 -6.02
CA ILE A 61 5.95 -9.63 -7.47
C ILE A 61 7.15 -10.52 -7.80
N HIS A 62 6.88 -11.61 -8.51
CA HIS A 62 7.90 -12.60 -8.85
C HIS A 62 8.67 -12.19 -10.10
N HIS A 63 9.97 -11.89 -9.95
CA HIS A 63 10.91 -11.59 -11.03
C HIS A 63 10.36 -10.65 -12.13
N PRO A 64 9.88 -9.43 -11.78
CA PRO A 64 9.45 -8.47 -12.79
C PRO A 64 10.66 -7.97 -13.61
N GLU A 65 10.40 -7.44 -14.79
CA GLU A 65 11.45 -6.86 -15.65
C GLU A 65 12.14 -5.65 -15.02
N SER A 66 11.43 -4.94 -14.16
CA SER A 66 11.95 -3.84 -13.35
C SER A 66 11.40 -3.92 -11.93
N LEU A 67 12.26 -3.60 -10.96
CA LEU A 67 11.84 -3.49 -9.57
C LEU A 67 11.14 -2.14 -9.27
N ASP A 68 11.12 -1.23 -10.23
CA ASP A 68 10.66 0.13 -10.04
C ASP A 68 9.16 0.26 -10.30
N ILE A 69 8.56 1.25 -9.65
CA ILE A 69 7.19 1.67 -9.90
C ILE A 69 7.16 3.02 -10.59
N HIS A 70 6.06 3.31 -11.25
CA HIS A 70 5.84 4.57 -11.97
C HIS A 70 4.54 5.21 -11.50
N PHE A 71 4.58 6.50 -11.21
CA PHE A 71 3.40 7.27 -10.79
C PHE A 71 3.52 8.74 -11.19
N LYS A 72 2.38 9.43 -11.20
CA LYS A 72 2.35 10.89 -11.32
C LYS A 72 2.59 11.51 -9.95
N GLY A 73 3.53 12.45 -9.87
CA GLY A 73 3.88 13.03 -8.59
C GLY A 73 4.77 14.26 -8.70
N ARG A 74 5.19 14.75 -7.54
CA ARG A 74 6.11 15.88 -7.39
C ARG A 74 7.09 15.64 -6.26
N GLU A 75 8.18 16.37 -6.27
CA GLU A 75 9.12 16.38 -5.16
C GLU A 75 8.56 17.21 -4.00
N SER A 76 8.71 16.69 -2.79
CA SER A 76 8.26 17.36 -1.57
C SER A 76 8.99 18.70 -1.39
N GLY A 77 8.27 19.73 -0.99
CA GLY A 77 8.83 21.07 -0.78
C GLY A 77 9.11 21.88 -2.04
N ARG A 78 8.96 21.31 -3.24
CA ARG A 78 9.11 22.02 -4.51
C ARG A 78 7.76 22.43 -5.09
N LYS A 79 7.66 23.68 -5.58
CA LYS A 79 6.48 24.20 -6.32
C LYS A 79 6.48 23.76 -7.79
N SER A 80 7.02 22.61 -8.12
CA SER A 80 7.00 22.07 -9.47
C SER A 80 5.65 21.41 -9.76
N GLY A 81 5.18 21.49 -10.99
CA GLY A 81 4.00 20.74 -11.46
C GLY A 81 4.20 19.23 -11.34
N ALA A 82 3.09 18.50 -11.39
CA ALA A 82 3.13 17.04 -11.42
C ALA A 82 3.87 16.53 -12.68
N ARG A 83 4.69 15.51 -12.50
CA ARG A 83 5.44 14.85 -13.57
C ARG A 83 5.43 13.34 -13.36
N TRP A 84 5.85 12.59 -14.34
CA TRP A 84 6.14 11.18 -14.15
C TRP A 84 7.33 11.00 -13.21
N ILE A 85 7.15 10.19 -12.20
CA ILE A 85 8.17 9.76 -11.26
C ILE A 85 8.44 8.29 -11.51
N ARG A 86 9.71 7.93 -11.61
CA ARG A 86 10.20 6.57 -11.51
C ARG A 86 10.65 6.37 -10.06
N GLY A 87 9.87 5.60 -9.32
CA GLY A 87 10.21 5.20 -7.96
C GLY A 87 11.18 4.03 -8.02
N ILE A 88 12.47 4.31 -7.93
CA ILE A 88 13.50 3.26 -7.88
C ILE A 88 13.37 2.54 -6.56
N THR A 89 13.26 1.20 -6.60
CA THR A 89 13.16 0.40 -5.37
C THR A 89 14.41 0.60 -4.51
N PRO A 90 14.27 1.19 -3.32
CA PRO A 90 15.40 1.52 -2.46
C PRO A 90 15.91 0.30 -1.71
N ARG A 91 16.93 0.49 -0.88
CA ARG A 91 17.26 -0.49 0.14
C ARG A 91 16.08 -0.63 1.11
N HIS A 92 15.88 -1.83 1.65
CA HIS A 92 14.85 -2.09 2.62
C HIS A 92 14.87 -1.07 3.77
N GLY A 93 13.73 -0.47 4.05
CA GLY A 93 13.57 0.51 5.14
C GLY A 93 14.14 1.91 4.85
N VAL A 94 14.47 2.27 3.60
CA VAL A 94 15.01 3.59 3.23
C VAL A 94 14.15 4.23 2.15
N PHE A 95 13.51 5.38 2.45
CA PHE A 95 12.72 6.17 1.48
C PHE A 95 11.74 5.36 0.61
N SER A 96 11.12 4.37 1.22
CA SER A 96 10.31 3.36 0.52
C SER A 96 8.83 3.74 0.39
N THR A 97 8.38 4.76 1.12
CA THR A 97 6.97 5.12 1.23
C THR A 97 6.68 6.46 0.56
N HIS A 98 5.70 6.48 -0.35
CA HIS A 98 5.25 7.68 -1.06
C HIS A 98 3.86 8.08 -0.56
N LEU A 99 3.76 9.31 -0.06
CA LEU A 99 2.52 9.91 0.43
C LEU A 99 1.76 10.61 -0.70
N ALA A 100 0.47 10.86 -0.50
CA ALA A 100 -0.24 11.82 -1.33
C ALA A 100 0.39 13.21 -1.26
N ALA A 101 0.30 13.97 -2.34
CA ALA A 101 0.90 15.31 -2.41
C ALA A 101 0.27 16.31 -1.43
N ASP A 102 -0.95 16.05 -1.01
CA ASP A 102 -1.74 16.83 -0.05
C ASP A 102 -1.89 16.13 1.32
N ASP A 103 -1.21 15.02 1.56
CA ASP A 103 -1.25 14.34 2.86
C ASP A 103 -0.24 14.96 3.82
N ASP A 104 -0.76 15.75 4.76
CA ASP A 104 -0.02 16.41 5.84
C ASP A 104 -0.26 15.78 7.21
N ARG A 105 -0.99 14.65 7.25
CA ARG A 105 -1.26 13.91 8.49
C ARG A 105 0.04 13.42 9.12
N THR A 106 0.09 13.53 10.43
CA THR A 106 1.17 12.98 11.26
C THR A 106 0.60 11.91 12.19
N PHE A 107 1.37 10.84 12.39
CA PHE A 107 0.96 9.72 13.22
C PHE A 107 2.03 9.47 14.28
N PRO A 108 1.66 9.41 15.56
CA PRO A 108 2.60 9.04 16.61
C PRO A 108 3.04 7.58 16.43
N HIS A 109 4.30 7.30 16.69
CA HIS A 109 4.87 5.94 16.66
C HIS A 109 6.04 5.87 17.63
N GLU A 110 6.38 4.66 18.04
CA GLU A 110 7.56 4.42 18.87
C GLU A 110 8.83 4.49 17.99
N ASP A 111 9.85 5.22 18.45
CA ASP A 111 11.10 5.45 17.70
C ASP A 111 11.90 4.16 17.48
N ASP A 112 11.78 3.19 18.38
CA ASP A 112 12.47 1.89 18.34
C ASP A 112 11.69 0.82 17.58
N PHE A 113 10.50 1.13 17.04
CA PHE A 113 9.70 0.16 16.32
C PHE A 113 10.34 -0.19 14.96
N PRO A 114 10.66 -1.47 14.71
CA PRO A 114 11.50 -1.84 13.56
C PRO A 114 10.77 -1.75 12.20
N LEU A 115 9.45 -1.58 12.16
CA LEU A 115 8.70 -1.40 10.93
C LEU A 115 8.85 0.03 10.40
N THR A 116 9.98 0.30 9.82
CA THR A 116 10.32 1.60 9.27
C THR A 116 9.63 1.93 7.95
N LEU A 117 9.06 0.95 7.26
CA LEU A 117 8.47 1.14 5.91
C LEU A 117 7.39 2.21 5.91
N VAL A 118 6.44 2.16 6.84
CA VAL A 118 5.28 3.07 6.91
C VAL A 118 5.69 4.53 7.07
N PHE A 119 6.72 4.79 7.89
CA PHE A 119 7.19 6.13 8.24
C PHE A 119 8.45 6.55 7.48
N ASN A 120 9.01 5.66 6.69
CA ASN A 120 10.21 5.93 5.91
C ASN A 120 9.86 6.58 4.57
N CYS A 121 9.41 7.82 4.66
CA CYS A 121 8.86 8.54 3.52
C CYS A 121 9.93 8.99 2.55
N SER A 122 9.65 8.81 1.25
CA SER A 122 10.47 9.34 0.18
C SER A 122 10.25 10.85 0.00
N ASN A 123 11.15 11.49 -0.75
CA ASN A 123 10.98 12.88 -1.16
C ASN A 123 9.92 13.07 -2.25
N PHE A 124 9.38 11.97 -2.81
CA PHE A 124 8.38 12.04 -3.85
C PHE A 124 7.00 11.75 -3.29
N ARG A 125 6.02 12.58 -3.68
CA ARG A 125 4.62 12.46 -3.32
C ARG A 125 3.79 12.30 -4.57
N TYR A 126 2.84 11.36 -4.56
CA TYR A 126 1.96 11.13 -5.69
C TYR A 126 0.86 12.19 -5.78
N THR A 127 0.42 12.51 -7.02
CA THR A 127 -0.69 13.44 -7.28
C THR A 127 -1.93 12.73 -7.85
N GLU A 128 -1.76 11.51 -8.32
CA GLU A 128 -2.83 10.67 -8.86
C GLU A 128 -2.91 9.39 -8.03
N PRO A 129 -4.11 8.88 -7.71
CA PRO A 129 -4.30 7.77 -6.78
C PRO A 129 -4.04 6.40 -7.43
N TRP A 130 -2.93 6.25 -8.12
CA TRP A 130 -2.52 5.01 -8.76
C TRP A 130 -1.02 4.99 -9.06
N TYR A 131 -0.51 3.80 -9.22
CA TYR A 131 0.84 3.55 -9.73
C TYR A 131 0.86 2.25 -10.54
N TYR A 132 1.92 2.03 -11.29
CA TYR A 132 2.12 0.76 -11.96
C TYR A 132 3.58 0.32 -11.91
N GLY A 133 3.76 -0.98 -12.06
CA GLY A 133 5.04 -1.60 -12.37
C GLY A 133 4.89 -2.53 -13.57
N VAL A 134 6.01 -2.97 -14.15
CA VAL A 134 6.03 -3.90 -15.29
C VAL A 134 6.44 -5.28 -14.82
N SER A 135 5.63 -6.27 -15.12
CA SER A 135 5.88 -7.66 -14.77
C SER A 135 5.37 -8.58 -15.87
N HIS A 136 6.26 -9.43 -16.39
CA HIS A 136 5.96 -10.45 -17.40
C HIS A 136 5.29 -9.87 -18.67
N GLY A 137 5.80 -8.75 -19.15
CA GLY A 137 5.28 -8.06 -20.34
C GLY A 137 3.94 -7.35 -20.12
N MET A 138 3.46 -7.26 -18.88
CA MET A 138 2.22 -6.60 -18.50
C MET A 138 2.48 -5.43 -17.55
N ALA A 139 1.65 -4.40 -17.63
CA ALA A 139 1.61 -3.37 -16.61
C ALA A 139 0.64 -3.81 -15.50
N LEU A 140 1.16 -4.06 -14.30
CA LEU A 140 0.35 -4.23 -13.11
C LEU A 140 0.01 -2.85 -12.55
N VAL A 141 -1.24 -2.44 -12.68
CA VAL A 141 -1.72 -1.14 -12.22
C VAL A 141 -2.48 -1.33 -10.91
N LEU A 142 -2.07 -0.58 -9.89
CA LEU A 142 -2.75 -0.53 -8.59
C LEU A 142 -3.38 0.86 -8.44
N MET A 143 -4.70 0.87 -8.23
CA MET A 143 -5.51 2.08 -8.14
C MET A 143 -6.29 2.09 -6.82
N PHE A 144 -6.61 3.28 -6.33
CA PHE A 144 -7.40 3.46 -5.11
C PHE A 144 -8.17 4.77 -5.16
N ARG A 145 -9.13 4.93 -4.26
CA ARG A 145 -9.86 6.20 -4.16
C ARG A 145 -8.98 7.26 -3.50
N ALA A 146 -8.92 8.46 -4.06
CA ALA A 146 -8.08 9.54 -3.55
C ALA A 146 -8.34 9.86 -2.07
N GLN A 147 -9.61 9.75 -1.63
CA GLN A 147 -10.00 9.99 -0.23
C GLN A 147 -9.44 8.98 0.76
N ASP A 148 -9.06 7.78 0.31
CA ASP A 148 -8.50 6.74 1.18
C ASP A 148 -7.06 7.08 1.59
N ARG A 149 -6.41 8.04 0.90
CA ARG A 149 -5.06 8.56 1.20
C ARG A 149 -4.05 7.45 1.49
N ILE A 150 -4.11 6.41 0.67
CA ILE A 150 -3.24 5.25 0.77
C ILE A 150 -1.79 5.68 0.59
N ARG A 151 -0.89 5.09 1.35
CA ARG A 151 0.55 5.22 1.14
C ARG A 151 1.02 4.14 0.18
N LEU A 152 1.76 4.54 -0.85
CA LEU A 152 2.41 3.60 -1.77
C LEU A 152 3.75 3.21 -1.17
N THR A 153 4.01 1.91 -1.09
CA THR A 153 5.29 1.43 -0.58
C THR A 153 5.92 0.46 -1.56
N GLN A 154 7.23 0.56 -1.70
CA GLN A 154 8.02 -0.39 -2.47
C GLN A 154 9.23 -0.84 -1.66
N SER A 155 9.53 -2.12 -1.72
CA SER A 155 10.64 -2.69 -0.99
C SER A 155 11.24 -3.87 -1.75
N PRO A 156 12.54 -4.17 -1.56
CA PRO A 156 13.20 -5.33 -2.19
C PRO A 156 12.96 -6.62 -1.41
N SER A 157 12.00 -6.69 -0.50
CA SER A 157 11.92 -7.70 0.56
C SER A 157 11.24 -9.00 0.21
N GLY A 158 10.84 -9.21 -1.03
CA GLY A 158 10.08 -10.41 -1.44
C GLY A 158 10.83 -11.75 -1.42
N GLY A 159 11.80 -11.93 -0.53
CA GLY A 159 12.53 -13.21 -0.39
C GLY A 159 13.66 -13.44 -1.38
N GLY A 160 14.07 -12.41 -2.12
CA GLY A 160 15.20 -12.48 -3.06
C GLY A 160 15.42 -11.16 -3.80
N LYS A 161 16.60 -10.99 -4.39
CA LYS A 161 16.97 -9.75 -5.09
C LYS A 161 16.07 -9.41 -6.29
N GLY A 162 15.27 -10.34 -6.77
CA GLY A 162 14.40 -10.16 -7.92
C GLY A 162 12.91 -10.04 -7.60
N ASN A 163 12.52 -10.03 -6.33
CA ASN A 163 11.12 -10.06 -5.93
C ASN A 163 10.77 -8.82 -5.10
N PRO A 164 10.40 -7.69 -5.72
CA PRO A 164 9.97 -6.52 -4.98
C PRO A 164 8.59 -6.76 -4.35
N ALA A 165 8.31 -6.04 -3.27
CA ALA A 165 6.97 -5.84 -2.78
C ALA A 165 6.46 -4.48 -3.28
N TRP A 166 5.29 -4.48 -3.93
CA TRP A 166 4.57 -3.28 -4.34
C TRP A 166 3.29 -3.22 -3.53
N ASP A 167 3.25 -2.33 -2.56
CA ASP A 167 2.35 -2.43 -1.43
C ASP A 167 1.48 -1.21 -1.24
N PHE A 168 0.35 -1.42 -0.56
CA PHE A 168 -0.51 -0.38 -0.02
C PHE A 168 -0.45 -0.37 1.50
N GLN A 169 -0.52 0.84 2.07
CA GLN A 169 -0.63 1.05 3.50
C GLN A 169 -1.74 2.03 3.81
N TRP A 170 -2.52 1.70 4.83
CA TRP A 170 -3.58 2.54 5.41
C TRP A 170 -3.20 2.92 6.83
N LEU A 171 -3.45 4.19 7.19
CA LEU A 171 -3.28 4.71 8.54
C LEU A 171 -4.48 5.57 8.94
#